data_499a5c0651eb7dec0bbd95a04a03d75e
#
_entry.id   499a5c0651eb7dec0bbd95a04a03d75e
#
_cell.length_a   1.000
_cell.length_b   1.000
_cell.length_c   1.000
_cell.angle_alpha   90.00
_cell.angle_beta   90.00
_cell.angle_gamma   90.00
#
_symmetry.space_group_name_H-M   'P 1'
#
loop_
_entity.id
_entity.type
_entity.pdbx_description
1 polymer ?
#
loop_
_entity_poly.entity_id
_entity_poly.type
_entity_poly.pdbx_seq_one_letter_code
_entity_poly.pdbx_strand_id
1 'polypeptide(L)'
;MSYLKQMNMKSYYYLSLMLCALSAGVSAQEITKSTDVESERTLSADSIITQDKQLDSLYQSLPEVMITGQRPIVKAEQGKLVYDLPRLIGNLPVDNAYDAVKELPGVTEMNGGLMLAGQGVTVILDGKVTTMSTEQLYSLLKSIPSSRIEKAEVMYNAPARYQVRGALINITLKQSTGGPSSWQGELYGKYNQKHYEGFNERASLIYNGNKFSADFLYSHNHGRGYSLTDKEAMHSLADGSVHHITTDEMGRSRSHTHSFRVGTDYNIAKDHQLSFVYNGSYSTHHSLMDIYGTQQSNTRSNSTDWLHNGRLDYRTPFGLKAGAELTYYRSPSDQLLHSSMQDEELAFYTEDCQRINRWKFFLAQEHNLGRGWGLNYGAVYTTSIDHSYQYYYDTEKDAGTKAGVSTGIPDNMQSRRREQTLNFYAGFNESFGDNRSLDASLAVEHYKTCLLYTS
;
A
#
# COMPACT_ATOMS: atom_id res chain seq x y z
N MET A 1 -38.33 11.82 17.91
CA MET A 1 -37.99 12.01 19.32
C MET A 1 -36.47 11.89 19.42
N SER A 2 -35.87 13.06 19.57
CA SER A 2 -34.46 13.38 19.44
C SER A 2 -33.63 12.87 20.63
N TYR A 3 -32.47 12.27 20.35
CA TYR A 3 -31.31 12.33 21.26
C TYR A 3 -30.03 12.31 20.42
N LEU A 4 -29.63 13.48 19.93
CA LEU A 4 -28.27 13.79 19.53
C LEU A 4 -27.45 14.04 20.79
N LYS A 5 -26.61 13.10 21.17
CA LYS A 5 -25.64 13.27 22.26
C LYS A 5 -24.45 14.07 21.71
N GLN A 6 -24.41 15.34 22.08
CA GLN A 6 -23.23 16.20 21.93
C GLN A 6 -22.02 15.50 22.59
N MET A 7 -21.10 14.98 21.81
CA MET A 7 -19.79 14.58 22.31
C MET A 7 -18.88 15.80 22.41
N ASN A 8 -18.45 16.07 23.62
CA ASN A 8 -17.72 17.24 24.09
C ASN A 8 -16.35 17.35 23.40
N MET A 9 -16.15 18.38 22.60
CA MET A 9 -14.89 18.72 21.89
C MET A 9 -13.66 18.91 22.83
N LYS A 10 -13.86 18.96 24.13
CA LYS A 10 -12.79 19.13 25.11
C LYS A 10 -11.92 17.87 25.33
N SER A 11 -12.40 16.69 24.93
CA SER A 11 -11.66 15.43 25.13
C SER A 11 -10.51 15.23 24.13
N TYR A 12 -10.59 15.86 22.95
CA TYR A 12 -9.54 15.74 21.93
C TYR A 12 -8.29 16.61 22.21
N TYR A 13 -8.47 17.74 22.90
CA TYR A 13 -7.34 18.60 23.27
C TYR A 13 -6.44 17.99 24.34
N TYR A 14 -6.96 17.13 25.21
CA TYR A 14 -6.15 16.47 26.23
C TYR A 14 -5.30 15.31 25.70
N LEU A 15 -5.74 14.66 24.61
CA LEU A 15 -4.96 13.58 23.99
C LEU A 15 -3.77 14.11 23.17
N SER A 16 -3.92 15.26 22.50
CA SER A 16 -2.84 15.91 21.77
C SER A 16 -1.79 16.54 22.69
N LEU A 17 -2.21 17.07 23.84
CA LEU A 17 -1.30 17.63 24.84
C LEU A 17 -0.52 16.55 25.61
N MET A 18 -1.07 15.35 25.77
CA MET A 18 -0.37 14.24 26.42
C MET A 18 0.72 13.61 25.53
N LEU A 19 0.55 13.66 24.19
CA LEU A 19 1.59 13.20 23.26
C LEU A 19 2.79 14.18 23.17
N CYS A 20 2.55 15.49 23.37
CA CYS A 20 3.63 16.48 23.39
C CYS A 20 4.46 16.46 24.70
N ALA A 21 3.92 15.93 25.79
CA ALA A 21 4.63 15.87 27.08
C ALA A 21 5.60 14.68 27.18
N LEU A 22 5.53 13.69 26.30
CA LEU A 22 6.41 12.52 26.27
C LEU A 22 7.69 12.71 25.45
N SER A 23 7.87 13.84 24.75
CA SER A 23 9.04 14.14 23.92
C SER A 23 10.16 14.90 24.63
N ALA A 24 10.05 15.20 25.94
CA ALA A 24 11.02 16.03 26.67
C ALA A 24 11.86 15.23 27.69
N GLY A 25 12.30 14.03 27.37
CA GLY A 25 13.05 13.27 28.36
C GLY A 25 13.91 12.13 27.85
N VAL A 26 14.82 12.35 26.88
CA VAL A 26 16.04 11.52 26.77
C VAL A 26 17.11 12.35 26.06
N SER A 27 17.97 12.95 26.82
CA SER A 27 19.26 13.45 26.36
C SER A 27 20.19 13.56 27.56
N ALA A 28 21.08 12.61 27.68
CA ALA A 28 22.45 12.76 28.22
C ALA A 28 23.12 11.38 28.28
N GLN A 29 23.96 11.07 27.33
CA GLN A 29 25.04 10.12 27.55
C GLN A 29 26.34 10.92 27.68
N GLU A 30 26.88 10.87 28.89
CA GLU A 30 28.19 11.38 29.24
C GLU A 30 29.30 10.65 28.48
N ILE A 31 30.17 11.44 27.86
CA ILE A 31 31.45 10.98 27.32
C ILE A 31 32.43 10.96 28.50
N THR A 32 32.76 9.81 29.02
CA THR A 32 33.88 9.65 29.93
C THR A 32 35.18 9.63 29.16
N LYS A 33 35.96 10.68 29.35
CA LYS A 33 37.39 10.76 29.02
C LYS A 33 38.19 9.82 29.94
N SER A 34 38.90 8.88 29.39
CA SER A 34 39.96 8.19 30.12
C SER A 34 41.28 8.94 29.95
N THR A 35 41.83 9.33 31.08
CA THR A 35 43.11 10.03 31.25
C THR A 35 44.22 9.01 31.25
N ASP A 36 45.29 9.35 30.54
CA ASP A 36 46.59 8.68 30.49
C ASP A 36 47.24 8.56 31.86
N VAL A 37 47.93 7.43 32.06
CA VAL A 37 48.98 7.29 33.07
C VAL A 37 50.23 6.79 32.35
N GLU A 38 51.17 7.71 32.25
CA GLU A 38 52.56 7.55 31.84
C GLU A 38 53.35 6.81 32.94
N SER A 39 54.14 5.81 32.58
CA SER A 39 55.18 5.28 33.44
C SER A 39 56.39 4.93 32.60
N GLU A 40 57.41 5.77 32.75
CA GLU A 40 58.74 5.58 32.23
C GLU A 40 59.40 4.28 32.76
N ARG A 41 60.10 3.56 31.90
CA ARG A 41 61.29 2.83 32.21
C ARG A 41 62.27 2.83 31.04
N THR A 42 63.31 3.60 31.18
CA THR A 42 64.56 3.58 30.43
C THR A 42 65.31 2.27 30.65
N LEU A 43 65.76 1.61 29.60
CA LEU A 43 67.03 0.86 29.56
C LEU A 43 67.55 0.77 28.12
N SER A 44 68.74 1.17 27.96
CA SER A 44 69.60 1.27 26.78
C SER A 44 69.93 -0.07 26.13
N ALA A 45 69.84 -0.18 24.83
CA ALA A 45 70.66 -1.04 24.00
C ALA A 45 70.70 -0.45 22.56
N ASP A 46 71.66 0.39 22.37
CA ASP A 46 72.14 0.78 21.05
C ASP A 46 72.76 -0.41 20.35
N SER A 47 72.44 -0.61 19.07
CA SER A 47 73.20 -1.19 17.98
C SER A 47 72.60 -2.32 17.12
N ILE A 48 71.29 -2.61 17.17
CA ILE A 48 70.67 -3.52 16.20
C ILE A 48 69.46 -2.90 15.45
N ILE A 49 69.15 -1.63 15.65
CA ILE A 49 67.88 -1.02 15.23
C ILE A 49 67.99 -0.22 13.88
N THR A 50 69.08 -0.35 13.13
CA THR A 50 69.19 0.45 11.90
C THR A 50 68.69 -0.25 10.63
N GLN A 51 68.50 -1.55 10.63
CA GLN A 51 67.92 -2.22 9.45
C GLN A 51 66.42 -2.47 9.52
N ASP A 52 65.84 -2.61 10.72
CA ASP A 52 64.38 -2.77 10.85
C ASP A 52 63.58 -1.50 10.64
N LYS A 53 64.17 -0.34 10.96
CA LYS A 53 63.51 0.98 10.73
C LYS A 53 63.33 1.35 9.25
N GLN A 54 64.13 0.82 8.34
CA GLN A 54 63.93 1.08 6.90
C GLN A 54 62.86 0.16 6.30
N LEU A 55 62.66 -1.07 6.82
CA LEU A 55 61.52 -1.90 6.42
C LEU A 55 60.20 -1.38 6.97
N ASP A 56 60.13 -0.97 8.22
CA ASP A 56 58.89 -0.38 8.80
C ASP A 56 58.46 0.93 8.10
N SER A 57 59.42 1.76 7.66
CA SER A 57 59.10 2.96 6.91
C SER A 57 58.57 2.68 5.49
N LEU A 58 58.92 1.54 4.89
CA LEU A 58 58.40 1.09 3.61
C LEU A 58 56.98 0.53 3.75
N TYR A 59 56.65 -0.13 4.87
CA TYR A 59 55.28 -0.62 5.15
C TYR A 59 54.32 0.54 5.52
N GLN A 60 54.82 1.64 6.11
CA GLN A 60 53.96 2.82 6.40
C GLN A 60 53.67 3.69 5.18
N SER A 61 54.35 3.50 4.03
CA SER A 61 54.17 4.28 2.84
C SER A 61 53.22 3.66 1.78
N LEU A 62 52.70 2.47 2.04
CA LEU A 62 51.64 1.93 1.17
C LEU A 62 50.32 2.60 1.53
N PRO A 63 49.71 3.38 0.64
CA PRO A 63 48.36 3.90 0.90
C PRO A 63 47.45 2.68 1.11
N GLU A 64 46.80 2.64 2.28
CA GLU A 64 45.74 1.68 2.54
C GLU A 64 44.67 1.84 1.43
N VAL A 65 44.71 0.93 0.46
CA VAL A 65 43.71 0.88 -0.61
C VAL A 65 42.43 0.35 0.05
N MET A 66 41.68 1.26 0.63
CA MET A 66 40.33 0.97 1.11
C MET A 66 39.45 0.74 -0.11
N ILE A 67 39.31 -0.51 -0.54
CA ILE A 67 38.34 -0.93 -1.55
C ILE A 67 36.96 -0.82 -0.93
N THR A 68 36.38 0.36 -0.97
CA THR A 68 34.96 0.54 -0.66
C THR A 68 34.16 -0.06 -1.81
N GLY A 69 33.93 -1.36 -1.76
CA GLY A 69 33.01 -2.03 -2.67
C GLY A 69 31.60 -1.53 -2.39
N GLN A 70 31.10 -0.60 -3.20
CA GLN A 70 29.68 -0.23 -3.13
C GLN A 70 28.86 -1.40 -3.64
N ARG A 71 27.94 -1.92 -2.79
CA ARG A 71 26.97 -2.90 -3.25
C ARG A 71 26.14 -2.30 -4.39
N PRO A 72 25.91 -3.03 -5.48
CA PRO A 72 25.11 -2.53 -6.59
C PRO A 72 23.67 -2.24 -6.10
N ILE A 73 23.08 -1.14 -6.59
CA ILE A 73 21.69 -0.75 -6.29
C ILE A 73 20.70 -1.77 -6.87
N VAL A 74 21.06 -2.42 -7.96
CA VAL A 74 20.26 -3.43 -8.64
C VAL A 74 21.07 -4.71 -8.86
N LYS A 75 20.42 -5.87 -8.66
CA LYS A 75 20.98 -7.18 -8.98
C LYS A 75 19.97 -7.96 -9.80
N ALA A 76 20.44 -8.70 -10.81
CA ALA A 76 19.61 -9.67 -11.50
C ALA A 76 19.72 -11.03 -10.79
N GLU A 77 18.61 -11.57 -10.32
CA GLU A 77 18.54 -12.84 -9.60
C GLU A 77 17.36 -13.66 -10.13
N GLN A 78 17.60 -14.85 -10.63
CA GLN A 78 16.56 -15.84 -11.02
C GLN A 78 15.37 -15.23 -11.80
N GLY A 79 15.64 -14.48 -12.87
CA GLY A 79 14.60 -13.86 -13.72
C GLY A 79 13.90 -12.64 -13.15
N LYS A 80 14.38 -12.08 -12.03
CA LYS A 80 13.90 -10.85 -11.42
C LYS A 80 15.04 -9.85 -11.21
N LEU A 81 14.69 -8.57 -11.21
CA LEU A 81 15.58 -7.49 -10.81
C LEU A 81 15.30 -7.14 -9.36
N VAL A 82 16.31 -7.24 -8.52
CA VAL A 82 16.23 -6.93 -7.08
C VAL A 82 16.88 -5.58 -6.85
N TYR A 83 16.08 -4.60 -6.44
CA TYR A 83 16.51 -3.25 -6.12
C TYR A 83 16.67 -3.06 -4.62
N ASP A 84 17.82 -2.54 -4.19
CA ASP A 84 18.02 -1.97 -2.85
C ASP A 84 17.28 -0.63 -2.79
N LEU A 85 15.99 -0.68 -2.44
CA LEU A 85 15.11 0.48 -2.54
C LEU A 85 15.53 1.63 -1.60
N PRO A 86 15.93 1.39 -0.33
CA PRO A 86 16.46 2.44 0.54
C PRO A 86 17.62 3.24 -0.07
N ARG A 87 18.50 2.59 -0.82
CA ARG A 87 19.62 3.26 -1.48
C ARG A 87 19.19 3.99 -2.74
N LEU A 88 18.23 3.42 -3.48
CA LEU A 88 17.69 4.06 -4.68
C LEU A 88 17.00 5.39 -4.36
N ILE A 89 16.23 5.44 -3.27
CA ILE A 89 15.44 6.61 -2.87
C ILE A 89 16.13 7.52 -1.84
N GLY A 90 17.33 7.18 -1.37
CA GLY A 90 17.99 7.85 -0.23
C GLY A 90 18.17 9.38 -0.38
N ASN A 91 18.24 9.89 -1.61
CA ASN A 91 18.37 11.31 -1.91
C ASN A 91 17.08 11.93 -2.50
N LEU A 92 15.98 11.18 -2.53
CA LEU A 92 14.71 11.60 -3.09
C LEU A 92 13.69 11.94 -1.99
N PRO A 93 12.80 12.90 -2.17
CA PRO A 93 11.79 13.27 -1.19
C PRO A 93 10.61 12.28 -1.22
N VAL A 94 10.89 11.02 -0.87
CA VAL A 94 9.93 9.92 -0.91
C VAL A 94 9.50 9.55 0.51
N ASP A 95 8.22 9.72 0.82
CA ASP A 95 7.68 9.56 2.16
C ASP A 95 7.05 8.19 2.43
N ASN A 96 6.59 7.50 1.39
CA ASN A 96 5.79 6.28 1.52
C ASN A 96 6.15 5.23 0.46
N ALA A 97 5.63 4.01 0.66
CA ALA A 97 5.95 2.88 -0.21
C ALA A 97 5.40 3.04 -1.64
N TYR A 98 4.25 3.70 -1.82
CA TYR A 98 3.70 3.94 -3.16
C TYR A 98 4.61 4.84 -3.99
N ASP A 99 5.06 5.96 -3.40
CA ASP A 99 5.98 6.88 -4.06
C ASP A 99 7.34 6.23 -4.31
N ALA A 100 7.82 5.39 -3.37
CA ALA A 100 9.04 4.62 -3.56
C ALA A 100 9.00 3.66 -4.76
N VAL A 101 7.85 3.04 -5.03
CA VAL A 101 7.66 2.16 -6.18
C VAL A 101 7.70 2.94 -7.50
N LYS A 102 7.22 4.17 -7.54
CA LYS A 102 7.27 5.01 -8.73
C LYS A 102 8.69 5.39 -9.15
N GLU A 103 9.62 5.39 -8.20
CA GLU A 103 11.04 5.67 -8.47
C GLU A 103 11.80 4.46 -9.06
N LEU A 104 11.16 3.29 -9.15
CA LEU A 104 11.77 2.13 -9.80
C LEU A 104 11.90 2.37 -11.31
N PRO A 105 13.07 2.05 -11.90
CA PRO A 105 13.28 2.21 -13.34
C PRO A 105 12.23 1.50 -14.19
N GLY A 106 11.62 2.24 -15.12
CA GLY A 106 10.59 1.74 -16.01
C GLY A 106 9.17 1.70 -15.44
N VAL A 107 8.99 2.13 -14.19
CA VAL A 107 7.66 2.31 -13.59
C VAL A 107 7.14 3.70 -13.90
N THR A 108 5.89 3.76 -14.34
CA THR A 108 5.16 5.02 -14.61
C THR A 108 3.75 4.93 -14.04
N GLU A 109 3.18 6.06 -13.70
CA GLU A 109 1.79 6.16 -13.28
C GLU A 109 0.94 6.67 -14.45
N MET A 110 -0.11 5.92 -14.84
CA MET A 110 -1.04 6.32 -15.89
C MET A 110 -2.46 5.95 -15.50
N ASN A 111 -3.39 6.90 -15.60
CA ASN A 111 -4.81 6.72 -15.26
C ASN A 111 -5.04 6.16 -13.85
N GLY A 112 -4.22 6.58 -12.87
CA GLY A 112 -4.31 6.11 -11.48
C GLY A 112 -3.78 4.69 -11.23
N GLY A 113 -3.19 4.05 -12.26
CA GLY A 113 -2.55 2.73 -12.16
C GLY A 113 -1.03 2.80 -12.37
N LEU A 114 -0.30 1.85 -11.80
CA LEU A 114 1.13 1.70 -12.05
C LEU A 114 1.34 0.82 -13.28
N MET A 115 2.29 1.22 -14.12
CA MET A 115 2.71 0.50 -15.32
C MET A 115 4.21 0.23 -15.25
N LEU A 116 4.64 -0.91 -15.77
CA LEU A 116 6.05 -1.25 -15.91
C LEU A 116 6.34 -1.47 -17.41
N ALA A 117 7.22 -0.66 -17.97
CA ALA A 117 7.57 -0.70 -19.39
C ALA A 117 6.34 -0.68 -20.33
N GLY A 118 5.32 0.14 -20.00
CA GLY A 118 4.09 0.27 -20.77
C GLY A 118 3.03 -0.82 -20.55
N GLN A 119 3.28 -1.77 -19.65
CA GLN A 119 2.32 -2.82 -19.26
C GLN A 119 1.78 -2.58 -17.85
N GLY A 120 0.50 -2.89 -17.63
CA GLY A 120 -0.07 -2.86 -16.28
C GLY A 120 0.70 -3.78 -15.35
N VAL A 121 1.04 -3.29 -14.15
CA VAL A 121 1.82 -4.04 -13.17
C VAL A 121 0.98 -4.37 -11.94
N THR A 122 1.11 -5.61 -11.46
CA THR A 122 0.57 -5.99 -10.16
C THR A 122 1.63 -5.76 -9.08
N VAL A 123 1.27 -5.05 -8.02
CA VAL A 123 2.14 -4.87 -6.85
C VAL A 123 1.73 -5.85 -5.76
N ILE A 124 2.70 -6.46 -5.09
CA ILE A 124 2.48 -7.36 -3.95
C ILE A 124 3.40 -6.98 -2.80
N LEU A 125 3.03 -7.38 -1.58
CA LEU A 125 3.79 -7.15 -0.36
C LEU A 125 4.30 -8.48 0.20
N ASP A 126 5.58 -8.53 0.56
CA ASP A 126 6.24 -9.68 1.21
C ASP A 126 6.03 -11.02 0.46
N GLY A 127 6.01 -10.96 -0.88
CA GLY A 127 5.76 -12.12 -1.73
C GLY A 127 4.31 -12.64 -1.70
N LYS A 128 3.39 -11.89 -1.13
CA LYS A 128 2.00 -12.31 -0.88
C LYS A 128 1.05 -11.57 -1.80
N VAL A 129 0.39 -12.30 -2.69
CA VAL A 129 -0.70 -11.76 -3.52
C VAL A 129 -1.92 -11.58 -2.64
N THR A 130 -2.39 -10.35 -2.53
CA THR A 130 -3.54 -9.98 -1.68
C THR A 130 -4.87 -10.13 -2.40
N THR A 131 -5.95 -10.22 -1.65
CA THR A 131 -7.34 -10.15 -2.14
C THR A 131 -7.90 -8.72 -2.17
N MET A 132 -7.11 -7.74 -1.75
CA MET A 132 -7.47 -6.32 -1.88
C MET A 132 -7.52 -5.91 -3.37
N SER A 133 -8.35 -4.91 -3.70
CA SER A 133 -8.30 -4.29 -5.01
C SER A 133 -7.00 -3.48 -5.19
N THR A 134 -6.70 -3.09 -6.43
CA THR A 134 -5.50 -2.29 -6.72
C THR A 134 -5.53 -0.95 -5.97
N GLU A 135 -6.68 -0.28 -5.93
CA GLU A 135 -6.87 1.00 -5.24
C GLU A 135 -6.69 0.86 -3.73
N GLN A 136 -7.24 -0.23 -3.15
CA GLN A 136 -7.10 -0.54 -1.73
C GLN A 136 -5.62 -0.82 -1.39
N LEU A 137 -4.92 -1.57 -2.23
CA LEU A 137 -3.50 -1.84 -2.07
C LEU A 137 -2.67 -0.55 -2.18
N TYR A 138 -2.97 0.32 -3.15
CA TYR A 138 -2.26 1.59 -3.29
C TYR A 138 -2.52 2.51 -2.09
N SER A 139 -3.73 2.52 -1.54
CA SER A 139 -4.05 3.23 -0.31
C SER A 139 -3.21 2.70 0.87
N LEU A 140 -3.08 1.38 0.99
CA LEU A 140 -2.21 0.75 1.98
C LEU A 140 -0.74 1.15 1.76
N LEU A 141 -0.22 1.10 0.53
CA LEU A 141 1.16 1.49 0.23
C LEU A 141 1.46 2.95 0.57
N LYS A 142 0.50 3.85 0.36
CA LYS A 142 0.60 5.26 0.76
C LYS A 142 0.65 5.45 2.28
N SER A 143 0.15 4.49 3.05
CA SER A 143 0.22 4.51 4.51
C SER A 143 1.53 3.94 5.08
N ILE A 144 2.26 3.12 4.30
CA ILE A 144 3.52 2.50 4.74
C ILE A 144 4.68 3.48 4.53
N PRO A 145 5.46 3.84 5.58
CA PRO A 145 6.64 4.68 5.43
C PRO A 145 7.68 4.05 4.48
N SER A 146 8.36 4.87 3.69
CA SER A 146 9.46 4.42 2.82
C SER A 146 10.61 3.80 3.61
N SER A 147 10.84 4.26 4.83
CA SER A 147 11.85 3.72 5.78
C SER A 147 11.63 2.24 6.14
N ARG A 148 10.38 1.75 6.01
CA ARG A 148 10.01 0.35 6.28
C ARG A 148 10.36 -0.61 5.14
N ILE A 149 10.72 -0.12 3.98
CA ILE A 149 11.03 -0.96 2.83
C ILE A 149 12.47 -1.48 2.95
N GLU A 150 12.65 -2.76 2.64
CA GLU A 150 13.96 -3.38 2.52
C GLU A 150 14.43 -3.41 1.07
N LYS A 151 13.58 -3.95 0.18
CA LYS A 151 13.90 -4.11 -1.24
C LYS A 151 12.63 -4.17 -2.09
N ALA A 152 12.80 -3.97 -3.39
CA ALA A 152 11.78 -4.25 -4.39
C ALA A 152 12.30 -5.26 -5.41
N GLU A 153 11.48 -6.26 -5.74
CA GLU A 153 11.77 -7.24 -6.78
C GLU A 153 10.85 -6.99 -7.98
N VAL A 154 11.44 -6.74 -9.13
CA VAL A 154 10.73 -6.44 -10.38
C VAL A 154 10.80 -7.64 -11.30
N MET A 155 9.64 -8.12 -11.74
CA MET A 155 9.48 -9.24 -12.66
C MET A 155 8.64 -8.80 -13.84
N TYR A 156 9.19 -8.87 -15.06
CA TYR A 156 8.44 -8.53 -16.28
C TYR A 156 7.41 -9.60 -16.64
N ASN A 157 7.66 -10.85 -16.24
CA ASN A 157 6.72 -11.97 -16.31
C ASN A 157 6.66 -12.64 -14.95
N ALA A 158 5.50 -12.57 -14.31
CA ALA A 158 5.30 -13.18 -13.01
C ALA A 158 5.25 -14.72 -13.13
N PRO A 159 6.03 -15.48 -12.35
CA PRO A 159 5.87 -16.92 -12.26
C PRO A 159 4.46 -17.32 -11.82
N ALA A 160 3.96 -18.49 -12.28
CA ALA A 160 2.59 -18.95 -12.03
C ALA A 160 2.23 -19.07 -10.55
N ARG A 161 3.22 -19.27 -9.66
CA ARG A 161 3.03 -19.29 -8.20
C ARG A 161 2.40 -18.01 -7.63
N TYR A 162 2.57 -16.88 -8.29
CA TYR A 162 1.94 -15.62 -7.89
C TYR A 162 0.51 -15.46 -8.43
N GLN A 163 0.09 -16.31 -9.40
CA GLN A 163 -1.24 -16.27 -10.03
C GLN A 163 -1.58 -14.88 -10.61
N VAL A 164 -0.57 -14.19 -11.07
CA VAL A 164 -0.63 -12.87 -11.71
C VAL A 164 -0.23 -13.04 -13.15
N ARG A 165 -0.92 -12.38 -14.06
CA ARG A 165 -0.55 -12.31 -15.48
C ARG A 165 0.21 -11.01 -15.73
N GLY A 166 1.33 -11.10 -16.48
CA GLY A 166 2.15 -9.95 -16.85
C GLY A 166 3.18 -9.56 -15.79
N ALA A 167 3.42 -8.27 -15.66
CA ALA A 167 4.47 -7.73 -14.81
C ALA A 167 4.07 -7.72 -13.32
N LEU A 168 5.07 -7.93 -12.45
CA LEU A 168 4.90 -7.98 -11.00
C LEU A 168 6.00 -7.18 -10.30
N ILE A 169 5.62 -6.40 -9.29
CA ILE A 169 6.54 -5.76 -8.35
C ILE A 169 6.25 -6.30 -6.95
N ASN A 170 7.23 -6.95 -6.35
CA ASN A 170 7.17 -7.40 -4.96
C ASN A 170 7.94 -6.45 -4.06
N ILE A 171 7.27 -5.83 -3.12
CA ILE A 171 7.87 -4.98 -2.10
C ILE A 171 8.08 -5.82 -0.85
N THR A 172 9.32 -5.92 -0.41
CA THR A 172 9.66 -6.58 0.85
C THR A 172 9.83 -5.52 1.94
N LEU A 173 9.11 -5.69 3.02
CA LEU A 173 9.24 -4.84 4.20
C LEU A 173 10.35 -5.37 5.11
N LYS A 174 11.03 -4.46 5.80
CA LYS A 174 12.04 -4.82 6.81
C LYS A 174 11.41 -5.68 7.89
N GLN A 175 11.86 -6.92 7.98
CA GLN A 175 11.52 -7.86 9.03
C GLN A 175 12.81 -8.22 9.76
N SER A 176 12.74 -8.30 11.06
CA SER A 176 13.88 -8.73 11.86
C SER A 176 13.43 -9.81 12.84
N THR A 177 13.64 -11.07 12.46
CA THR A 177 13.49 -12.22 13.36
C THR A 177 14.85 -12.85 13.59
N GLY A 178 15.17 -13.21 14.84
CA GLY A 178 16.38 -13.98 15.17
C GLY A 178 17.54 -13.19 15.77
N GLY A 179 17.36 -11.89 16.08
CA GLY A 179 18.31 -11.06 16.81
C GLY A 179 17.96 -10.88 18.29
N PRO A 180 18.80 -10.16 19.06
CA PRO A 180 18.44 -9.72 20.41
C PRO A 180 17.15 -8.89 20.37
N SER A 181 16.37 -8.93 21.47
CA SER A 181 15.11 -8.16 21.55
C SER A 181 15.36 -6.68 21.34
N SER A 182 14.63 -6.08 20.40
CA SER A 182 14.75 -4.67 20.05
C SER A 182 13.40 -4.06 19.76
N TRP A 183 13.29 -2.77 20.05
CA TRP A 183 12.16 -1.93 19.69
C TRP A 183 12.62 -0.83 18.74
N GLN A 184 11.83 -0.58 17.72
CA GLN A 184 12.05 0.53 16.79
C GLN A 184 10.71 1.23 16.57
N GLY A 185 10.69 2.56 16.70
CA GLY A 185 9.51 3.38 16.47
C GLY A 185 9.81 4.54 15.54
N GLU A 186 8.78 5.00 14.82
CA GLU A 186 8.83 6.17 13.97
C GLU A 186 7.55 6.98 14.17
N LEU A 187 7.69 8.29 14.36
CA LEU A 187 6.61 9.25 14.32
C LEU A 187 6.89 10.20 13.16
N TYR A 188 5.89 10.40 12.33
CA TYR A 188 5.98 11.25 11.16
C TYR A 188 4.77 12.18 11.11
N GLY A 189 5.02 13.46 10.81
CA GLY A 189 4.01 14.46 10.59
C GLY A 189 4.36 15.29 9.37
N LYS A 190 3.41 15.49 8.46
CA LYS A 190 3.54 16.34 7.28
C LYS A 190 2.36 17.28 7.20
N TYR A 191 2.66 18.56 7.12
CA TYR A 191 1.72 19.60 6.78
C TYR A 191 1.92 20.02 5.33
N ASN A 192 0.85 20.18 4.58
CA ASN A 192 0.87 20.75 3.25
C ASN A 192 -0.18 21.84 3.13
N GLN A 193 0.18 22.94 2.47
CA GLN A 193 -0.69 24.04 2.17
C GLN A 193 -0.82 24.18 0.66
N LYS A 194 -2.07 24.04 0.16
CA LYS A 194 -2.46 24.42 -1.19
C LYS A 194 -3.46 25.58 -1.07
N HIS A 195 -4.66 25.42 -1.65
CA HIS A 195 -5.78 26.33 -1.35
C HIS A 195 -6.27 26.14 0.09
N TYR A 196 -6.32 24.87 0.54
CA TYR A 196 -6.62 24.49 1.92
C TYR A 196 -5.45 23.69 2.53
N GLU A 197 -5.50 23.56 3.85
CA GLU A 197 -4.56 22.76 4.63
C GLU A 197 -4.78 21.26 4.43
N GLY A 198 -3.68 20.50 4.55
CA GLY A 198 -3.69 19.05 4.62
C GLY A 198 -2.67 18.55 5.65
N PHE A 199 -3.02 17.46 6.32
CA PHE A 199 -2.19 16.82 7.33
C PHE A 199 -2.03 15.33 7.01
N ASN A 200 -0.82 14.83 7.18
CA ASN A 200 -0.54 13.40 7.14
C ASN A 200 0.30 13.03 8.36
N GLU A 201 -0.23 12.16 9.20
CA GLU A 201 0.36 11.75 10.46
C GLU A 201 0.51 10.24 10.46
N ARG A 202 1.66 9.74 10.88
CA ARG A 202 1.95 8.30 10.96
C ARG A 202 2.69 7.97 12.23
N ALA A 203 2.34 6.83 12.81
CA ALA A 203 3.07 6.22 13.92
C ALA A 203 3.34 4.76 13.57
N SER A 204 4.57 4.31 13.70
CA SER A 204 4.92 2.90 13.55
C SER A 204 5.74 2.42 14.73
N LEU A 205 5.52 1.16 15.11
CA LEU A 205 6.25 0.48 16.17
C LEU A 205 6.56 -0.93 15.72
N ILE A 206 7.82 -1.34 15.86
CA ILE A 206 8.29 -2.68 15.55
C ILE A 206 8.91 -3.27 16.81
N TYR A 207 8.51 -4.46 17.14
CA TYR A 207 9.17 -5.31 18.11
C TYR A 207 9.83 -6.49 17.39
N ASN A 208 11.11 -6.69 17.64
CA ASN A 208 11.86 -7.83 17.16
C ASN A 208 12.33 -8.64 18.35
N GLY A 209 12.04 -9.93 18.35
CA GLY A 209 12.50 -10.86 19.37
C GLY A 209 12.93 -12.18 18.74
N ASN A 210 13.48 -13.07 19.54
CA ASN A 210 14.07 -14.32 19.04
C ASN A 210 13.02 -15.25 18.39
N LYS A 211 11.85 -15.39 19.00
CA LYS A 211 10.76 -16.26 18.50
C LYS A 211 9.55 -15.51 17.99
N PHE A 212 9.42 -14.24 18.36
CA PHE A 212 8.24 -13.43 18.06
C PHE A 212 8.66 -12.06 17.59
N SER A 213 8.08 -11.60 16.50
CA SER A 213 8.15 -10.22 16.05
C SER A 213 6.75 -9.67 15.82
N ALA A 214 6.59 -8.39 16.02
CA ALA A 214 5.34 -7.70 15.78
C ALA A 214 5.60 -6.33 15.17
N ASP A 215 4.75 -5.91 14.25
CA ASP A 215 4.72 -4.55 13.73
C ASP A 215 3.33 -3.95 13.87
N PHE A 216 3.30 -2.70 14.24
CA PHE A 216 2.11 -1.86 14.28
C PHE A 216 2.35 -0.61 13.45
N LEU A 217 1.39 -0.24 12.62
CA LEU A 217 1.38 1.00 11.86
C LEU A 217 -0.01 1.62 11.97
N TYR A 218 -0.04 2.90 12.25
CA TYR A 218 -1.22 3.75 12.15
C TYR A 218 -0.90 4.96 11.29
N SER A 219 -1.80 5.32 10.39
CA SER A 219 -1.72 6.59 9.66
C SER A 219 -3.08 7.29 9.63
N HIS A 220 -3.04 8.59 9.72
CA HIS A 220 -4.17 9.48 9.51
C HIS A 220 -3.81 10.48 8.41
N ASN A 221 -4.69 10.61 7.42
CA ASN A 221 -4.57 11.59 6.36
C ASN A 221 -5.83 12.44 6.34
N HIS A 222 -5.64 13.74 6.53
CA HIS A 222 -6.68 14.75 6.35
C HIS A 222 -6.32 15.62 5.16
N GLY A 223 -7.25 15.75 4.23
CA GLY A 223 -7.08 16.61 3.05
C GLY A 223 -8.34 17.40 2.73
N ARG A 224 -8.14 18.63 2.25
CA ARG A 224 -9.19 19.46 1.66
C ARG A 224 -8.80 19.82 0.25
N GLY A 225 -9.72 19.62 -0.70
CA GLY A 225 -9.53 19.92 -2.10
C GLY A 225 -10.31 21.15 -2.54
N TYR A 226 -9.77 21.88 -3.49
CA TYR A 226 -10.42 22.96 -4.20
C TYR A 226 -10.04 22.86 -5.68
N SER A 227 -11.01 22.99 -6.57
CA SER A 227 -10.81 23.01 -8.01
C SER A 227 -11.69 24.06 -8.65
N LEU A 228 -11.14 24.76 -9.62
CA LEU A 228 -11.87 25.59 -10.56
C LEU A 228 -11.58 25.06 -11.96
N THR A 229 -12.62 24.90 -12.77
CA THR A 229 -12.49 24.40 -14.13
C THR A 229 -13.47 25.14 -15.01
N ASP A 230 -12.97 25.82 -16.04
CA ASP A 230 -13.76 26.43 -17.08
C ASP A 230 -13.87 25.43 -18.23
N LYS A 231 -15.08 25.12 -18.66
CA LYS A 231 -15.34 24.18 -19.74
C LYS A 231 -16.11 24.87 -20.87
N GLU A 232 -15.65 24.61 -22.07
CA GLU A 232 -16.33 24.98 -23.30
C GLU A 232 -16.47 23.73 -24.17
N ALA A 233 -17.69 23.42 -24.57
CA ALA A 233 -17.98 22.27 -25.39
C ALA A 233 -19.03 22.62 -26.47
N MET A 234 -18.88 22.04 -27.66
CA MET A 234 -19.87 22.09 -28.72
C MET A 234 -20.45 20.70 -28.92
N HIS A 235 -21.75 20.56 -28.73
CA HIS A 235 -22.50 19.33 -28.96
C HIS A 235 -23.29 19.44 -30.25
N SER A 236 -22.94 18.58 -31.23
CA SER A 236 -23.70 18.45 -32.48
C SER A 236 -24.74 17.34 -32.32
N LEU A 237 -26.01 17.69 -32.44
CA LEU A 237 -27.10 16.72 -32.37
C LEU A 237 -27.36 16.06 -33.74
N ALA A 238 -28.11 14.97 -33.72
CA ALA A 238 -28.42 14.19 -34.94
C ALA A 238 -29.26 14.95 -35.97
N ASP A 239 -29.99 16.00 -35.55
CA ASP A 239 -30.76 16.93 -36.39
C ASP A 239 -29.90 18.03 -37.06
N GLY A 240 -28.57 18.03 -36.76
CA GLY A 240 -27.62 19.01 -37.28
C GLY A 240 -27.55 20.32 -36.45
N SER A 241 -28.29 20.45 -35.38
CA SER A 241 -28.18 21.60 -34.46
C SER A 241 -26.88 21.50 -33.66
N VAL A 242 -26.26 22.64 -33.33
CA VAL A 242 -25.05 22.75 -32.52
C VAL A 242 -25.37 23.54 -31.26
N HIS A 243 -25.17 22.90 -30.12
CA HIS A 243 -25.33 23.54 -28.81
C HIS A 243 -23.97 23.90 -28.25
N HIS A 244 -23.75 25.16 -27.97
CA HIS A 244 -22.56 25.67 -27.31
C HIS A 244 -22.79 25.68 -25.78
N ILE A 245 -22.00 24.92 -25.06
CA ILE A 245 -22.09 24.80 -23.60
C ILE A 245 -20.83 25.42 -22.99
N THR A 246 -21.04 26.45 -22.16
CA THR A 246 -19.98 27.08 -21.38
C THR A 246 -20.34 26.96 -19.92
N THR A 247 -19.45 26.38 -19.11
CA THR A 247 -19.66 26.19 -17.68
C THR A 247 -18.41 26.50 -16.87
N ASP A 248 -18.60 27.15 -15.74
CA ASP A 248 -17.62 27.35 -14.67
C ASP A 248 -17.94 26.38 -13.55
N GLU A 249 -17.02 25.46 -13.26
CA GLU A 249 -17.17 24.42 -12.24
C GLU A 249 -16.29 24.72 -11.02
N MET A 250 -16.89 24.79 -9.85
CA MET A 250 -16.21 24.94 -8.57
C MET A 250 -16.39 23.70 -7.70
N GLY A 251 -15.31 22.99 -7.48
CA GLY A 251 -15.26 21.79 -6.64
C GLY A 251 -14.63 22.07 -5.28
N ARG A 252 -15.25 21.57 -4.22
CA ARG A 252 -14.71 21.57 -2.84
C ARG A 252 -14.84 20.17 -2.27
N SER A 253 -13.77 19.67 -1.67
CA SER A 253 -13.81 18.35 -1.04
C SER A 253 -13.09 18.33 0.30
N ARG A 254 -13.48 17.36 1.14
CA ARG A 254 -12.83 17.07 2.41
C ARG A 254 -12.78 15.57 2.60
N SER A 255 -11.61 15.06 2.96
CA SER A 255 -11.42 13.64 3.22
C SER A 255 -10.65 13.42 4.51
N HIS A 256 -11.01 12.35 5.21
CA HIS A 256 -10.28 11.80 6.35
C HIS A 256 -10.07 10.31 6.10
N THR A 257 -8.86 9.85 6.19
CA THR A 257 -8.52 8.43 6.05
C THR A 257 -7.68 7.99 7.23
N HIS A 258 -8.14 6.97 7.93
CA HIS A 258 -7.41 6.27 8.98
C HIS A 258 -7.02 4.89 8.44
N SER A 259 -5.75 4.53 8.55
CA SER A 259 -5.26 3.22 8.16
C SER A 259 -4.46 2.59 9.29
N PHE A 260 -4.65 1.29 9.51
CA PHE A 260 -3.90 0.52 10.50
C PHE A 260 -3.43 -0.79 9.94
N ARG A 261 -2.23 -1.18 10.35
CA ARG A 261 -1.64 -2.47 10.08
C ARG A 261 -1.12 -3.07 11.37
N VAL A 262 -1.39 -4.34 11.55
CA VAL A 262 -0.77 -5.17 12.58
C VAL A 262 -0.20 -6.39 11.88
N GLY A 263 1.10 -6.62 12.02
CA GLY A 263 1.80 -7.80 11.55
C GLY A 263 2.39 -8.55 12.75
N THR A 264 2.37 -9.87 12.72
CA THR A 264 3.04 -10.71 13.71
C THR A 264 3.63 -11.92 13.05
N ASP A 265 4.86 -12.27 13.42
CA ASP A 265 5.52 -13.51 13.03
C ASP A 265 5.92 -14.28 14.29
N TYR A 266 5.58 -15.55 14.34
CA TYR A 266 5.91 -16.43 15.45
C TYR A 266 6.59 -17.70 14.97
N ASN A 267 7.84 -17.90 15.40
CA ASN A 267 8.62 -19.11 15.16
C ASN A 267 8.26 -20.16 16.21
N ILE A 268 7.33 -21.06 15.87
CA ILE A 268 6.84 -22.13 16.75
C ILE A 268 7.99 -23.08 17.10
N ALA A 269 8.77 -23.47 16.08
CA ALA A 269 9.94 -24.34 16.18
C ALA A 269 10.95 -23.93 15.08
N LYS A 270 12.08 -24.62 15.00
CA LYS A 270 13.06 -24.37 13.94
C LYS A 270 12.39 -24.51 12.56
N ASP A 271 12.44 -23.44 11.77
CA ASP A 271 11.88 -23.34 10.41
C ASP A 271 10.35 -23.54 10.31
N HIS A 272 9.62 -23.51 11.45
CA HIS A 272 8.17 -23.46 11.53
C HIS A 272 7.74 -22.04 11.87
N GLN A 273 7.13 -21.34 10.94
CA GLN A 273 6.71 -19.95 11.11
C GLN A 273 5.21 -19.83 10.92
N LEU A 274 4.56 -19.15 11.86
CA LEU A 274 3.18 -18.69 11.76
C LEU A 274 3.20 -17.17 11.64
N SER A 275 2.59 -16.63 10.58
CA SER A 275 2.51 -15.20 10.31
C SER A 275 1.05 -14.77 10.27
N PHE A 276 0.72 -13.69 10.94
CA PHE A 276 -0.59 -13.05 10.86
C PHE A 276 -0.41 -11.58 10.46
N VAL A 277 -1.21 -11.12 9.52
CA VAL A 277 -1.25 -9.71 9.10
C VAL A 277 -2.69 -9.26 9.04
N TYR A 278 -2.97 -8.13 9.66
CA TYR A 278 -4.23 -7.42 9.54
C TYR A 278 -3.99 -6.01 9.02
N ASN A 279 -4.76 -5.62 8.01
CA ASN A 279 -4.81 -4.26 7.47
C ASN A 279 -6.24 -3.76 7.57
N GLY A 280 -6.43 -2.57 8.12
CA GLY A 280 -7.71 -1.90 8.21
C GLY A 280 -7.64 -0.48 7.65
N SER A 281 -8.72 -0.01 7.03
CA SER A 281 -8.87 1.37 6.61
C SER A 281 -10.30 1.84 6.82
N TYR A 282 -10.42 3.06 7.29
CA TYR A 282 -11.67 3.81 7.38
C TYR A 282 -11.48 5.17 6.73
N SER A 283 -12.30 5.49 5.74
CA SER A 283 -12.21 6.76 5.03
C SER A 283 -13.59 7.42 4.94
N THR A 284 -13.63 8.73 5.11
CA THR A 284 -14.80 9.55 4.82
C THR A 284 -14.43 10.58 3.78
N HIS A 285 -15.33 10.79 2.82
CA HIS A 285 -15.18 11.79 1.79
C HIS A 285 -16.47 12.58 1.64
N HIS A 286 -16.34 13.91 1.62
CA HIS A 286 -17.42 14.85 1.37
C HIS A 286 -17.02 15.75 0.21
N SER A 287 -17.90 15.92 -0.76
CA SER A 287 -17.65 16.81 -1.89
C SER A 287 -18.88 17.68 -2.18
N LEU A 288 -18.60 18.89 -2.62
CA LEU A 288 -19.55 19.85 -3.14
C LEU A 288 -19.05 20.28 -4.51
N MET A 289 -19.91 20.26 -5.49
CA MET A 289 -19.62 20.77 -6.83
C MET A 289 -20.73 21.73 -7.26
N ASP A 290 -20.36 22.94 -7.55
CA ASP A 290 -21.21 23.97 -8.07
C ASP A 290 -20.83 24.24 -9.53
N ILE A 291 -21.80 24.21 -10.43
CA ILE A 291 -21.64 24.47 -11.87
C ILE A 291 -22.52 25.67 -12.22
N TYR A 292 -21.93 26.63 -12.92
CA TYR A 292 -22.60 27.86 -13.37
C TYR A 292 -22.40 28.04 -14.88
N GLY A 293 -23.32 28.72 -15.55
CA GLY A 293 -23.24 29.01 -16.99
C GLY A 293 -24.46 28.50 -17.75
N THR A 294 -24.24 27.86 -18.89
CA THR A 294 -25.30 27.29 -19.72
C THR A 294 -26.12 26.22 -18.99
N GLN A 295 -25.48 25.49 -18.10
CA GLN A 295 -26.07 24.58 -17.12
C GLN A 295 -25.79 25.13 -15.74
N GLN A 296 -26.76 25.07 -14.85
CA GLN A 296 -26.57 25.31 -13.43
C GLN A 296 -26.77 24.01 -12.68
N SER A 297 -25.81 23.64 -11.81
CA SER A 297 -25.93 22.41 -11.02
C SER A 297 -25.26 22.56 -9.68
N ASN A 298 -25.88 21.98 -8.66
CA ASN A 298 -25.29 21.82 -7.34
C ASN A 298 -25.32 20.33 -6.97
N THR A 299 -24.16 19.77 -6.71
CA THR A 299 -24.01 18.37 -6.32
C THR A 299 -23.34 18.27 -4.97
N ARG A 300 -23.96 17.56 -4.05
CA ARG A 300 -23.37 17.20 -2.74
C ARG A 300 -23.26 15.69 -2.66
N SER A 301 -22.05 15.18 -2.39
CA SER A 301 -21.81 13.76 -2.24
C SER A 301 -21.08 13.45 -0.93
N ASN A 302 -21.48 12.38 -0.29
CA ASN A 302 -20.82 11.84 0.90
C ASN A 302 -20.53 10.36 0.65
N SER A 303 -19.34 9.90 1.04
CA SER A 303 -19.03 8.48 1.03
C SER A 303 -18.23 8.09 2.26
N THR A 304 -18.36 6.82 2.63
CA THR A 304 -17.63 6.22 3.75
C THR A 304 -17.13 4.84 3.33
N ASP A 305 -15.84 4.61 3.42
CA ASP A 305 -15.23 3.34 3.06
C ASP A 305 -14.70 2.60 4.27
N TRP A 306 -15.00 1.32 4.36
CA TRP A 306 -14.50 0.40 5.37
C TRP A 306 -13.78 -0.76 4.69
N LEU A 307 -12.52 -0.96 5.03
CA LEU A 307 -11.73 -2.10 4.57
C LEU A 307 -11.16 -2.86 5.76
N HIS A 308 -11.35 -4.16 5.76
CA HIS A 308 -10.71 -5.09 6.68
C HIS A 308 -10.10 -6.23 5.87
N ASN A 309 -8.80 -6.42 5.98
CA ASN A 309 -8.07 -7.52 5.35
C ASN A 309 -7.25 -8.24 6.40
N GLY A 310 -7.53 -9.50 6.62
CA GLY A 310 -6.83 -10.37 7.56
C GLY A 310 -6.21 -11.56 6.82
N ARG A 311 -4.95 -11.89 7.09
CA ARG A 311 -4.23 -13.00 6.49
C ARG A 311 -3.46 -13.79 7.52
N LEU A 312 -3.55 -15.11 7.43
CA LEU A 312 -2.81 -16.07 8.22
C LEU A 312 -2.00 -16.98 7.29
N ASP A 313 -0.71 -17.09 7.52
CA ASP A 313 0.20 -17.94 6.76
C ASP A 313 0.95 -18.87 7.72
N TYR A 314 1.11 -20.12 7.33
CA TYR A 314 1.94 -21.09 8.02
C TYR A 314 2.97 -21.68 7.06
N ARG A 315 4.24 -21.69 7.49
CA ARG A 315 5.38 -22.25 6.74
C ARG A 315 6.04 -23.37 7.53
N THR A 316 6.43 -24.41 6.83
CA THR A 316 7.13 -25.56 7.38
C THR A 316 8.57 -25.65 6.85
N PRO A 317 9.50 -26.38 7.52
CA PRO A 317 10.87 -26.55 7.07
C PRO A 317 10.99 -27.37 5.78
N PHE A 318 10.02 -28.22 5.46
CA PHE A 318 10.02 -29.00 4.23
C PHE A 318 9.39 -28.29 3.02
N GLY A 319 9.20 -26.95 3.12
CA GLY A 319 8.76 -26.11 2.02
C GLY A 319 7.24 -26.01 1.82
N LEU A 320 6.43 -26.63 2.70
CA LEU A 320 4.96 -26.45 2.66
C LEU A 320 4.58 -25.08 3.21
N LYS A 321 3.76 -24.36 2.45
CA LYS A 321 3.13 -23.09 2.83
C LYS A 321 1.62 -23.24 2.71
N ALA A 322 0.89 -22.92 3.75
CA ALA A 322 -0.57 -22.92 3.77
C ALA A 322 -1.07 -21.62 4.38
N GLY A 323 -2.22 -21.16 3.95
CA GLY A 323 -2.80 -19.98 4.57
C GLY A 323 -4.19 -19.65 4.09
N ALA A 324 -4.76 -18.65 4.76
CA ALA A 324 -6.07 -18.11 4.48
C ALA A 324 -6.04 -16.57 4.53
N GLU A 325 -6.82 -15.94 3.68
CA GLU A 325 -7.00 -14.49 3.65
C GLU A 325 -8.48 -14.15 3.54
N LEU A 326 -8.90 -13.15 4.30
CA LEU A 326 -10.24 -12.58 4.25
C LEU A 326 -10.13 -11.09 3.92
N THR A 327 -10.93 -10.63 2.96
CA THR A 327 -11.16 -9.19 2.73
C THR A 327 -12.65 -8.90 2.86
N TYR A 328 -12.96 -7.95 3.72
CA TYR A 328 -14.28 -7.33 3.84
C TYR A 328 -14.17 -5.86 3.44
N TYR A 329 -14.98 -5.43 2.50
CA TYR A 329 -15.09 -4.05 2.06
C TYR A 329 -16.54 -3.61 2.07
N ARG A 330 -16.79 -2.38 2.52
CA ARG A 330 -18.11 -1.75 2.46
C ARG A 330 -17.94 -0.26 2.17
N SER A 331 -18.69 0.22 1.18
CA SER A 331 -18.65 1.61 0.72
C SER A 331 -20.08 2.12 0.50
N PRO A 332 -20.75 2.62 1.55
CA PRO A 332 -21.98 3.37 1.38
C PRO A 332 -21.65 4.79 0.90
N SER A 333 -22.45 5.29 -0.04
CA SER A 333 -22.42 6.68 -0.46
C SER A 333 -23.81 7.25 -0.70
N ASP A 334 -23.92 8.56 -0.61
CA ASP A 334 -25.11 9.31 -0.95
C ASP A 334 -24.78 10.55 -1.77
N GLN A 335 -25.68 10.91 -2.66
CA GLN A 335 -25.54 12.09 -3.50
C GLN A 335 -26.88 12.81 -3.64
N LEU A 336 -26.83 14.11 -3.46
CA LEU A 336 -27.95 15.02 -3.79
C LEU A 336 -27.54 15.85 -4.99
N LEU A 337 -28.32 15.79 -6.06
CA LEU A 337 -28.17 16.58 -7.27
C LEU A 337 -29.35 17.51 -7.46
N HIS A 338 -29.07 18.79 -7.72
CA HIS A 338 -29.98 19.73 -8.31
C HIS A 338 -29.34 20.28 -9.58
N SER A 339 -30.03 20.19 -10.70
CA SER A 339 -29.55 20.68 -11.99
C SER A 339 -30.64 21.35 -12.75
N SER A 340 -30.35 22.48 -13.38
CA SER A 340 -31.25 23.16 -14.30
C SER A 340 -30.53 23.49 -15.60
N MET A 341 -31.21 23.27 -16.70
CA MET A 341 -30.73 23.57 -18.05
C MET A 341 -31.93 23.90 -18.94
N GLN A 342 -31.98 25.11 -19.51
CA GLN A 342 -33.02 25.53 -20.46
C GLN A 342 -34.47 25.22 -20.03
N ASP A 343 -34.90 25.65 -18.88
CA ASP A 343 -36.24 25.41 -18.32
C ASP A 343 -36.55 23.96 -17.87
N GLU A 344 -35.59 23.05 -17.99
CA GLU A 344 -35.69 21.72 -17.40
C GLU A 344 -34.98 21.70 -16.06
N GLU A 345 -35.69 21.28 -15.01
CA GLU A 345 -35.14 21.06 -13.67
C GLU A 345 -35.07 19.56 -13.37
N LEU A 346 -33.94 19.14 -12.84
CA LEU A 346 -33.69 17.76 -12.39
C LEU A 346 -33.19 17.81 -10.97
N ALA A 347 -33.91 17.18 -10.05
CA ALA A 347 -33.52 17.07 -8.67
C ALA A 347 -33.74 15.64 -8.17
N PHE A 348 -32.68 14.99 -7.71
CA PHE A 348 -32.82 13.66 -7.13
C PHE A 348 -31.74 13.39 -6.06
N TYR A 349 -32.07 12.47 -5.19
CA TYR A 349 -31.16 11.93 -4.18
C TYR A 349 -30.85 10.46 -4.50
N THR A 350 -29.58 10.06 -4.41
CA THR A 350 -29.16 8.69 -4.59
C THR A 350 -28.54 8.13 -3.33
N GLU A 351 -28.83 6.88 -3.06
CA GLU A 351 -28.09 6.07 -2.08
C GLU A 351 -27.51 4.85 -2.79
N ASP A 352 -26.22 4.64 -2.64
CA ASP A 352 -25.55 3.44 -3.12
C ASP A 352 -24.68 2.81 -2.05
N CYS A 353 -24.47 1.53 -2.18
CA CYS A 353 -23.54 0.80 -1.32
C CYS A 353 -23.00 -0.40 -2.06
N GLN A 354 -21.70 -0.57 -2.00
CA GLN A 354 -21.03 -1.80 -2.37
C GLN A 354 -20.54 -2.52 -1.13
N ARG A 355 -20.74 -3.84 -1.08
CA ARG A 355 -20.23 -4.73 -0.02
C ARG A 355 -19.59 -5.96 -0.64
N ILE A 356 -18.31 -6.16 -0.35
CA ILE A 356 -17.52 -7.28 -0.87
C ILE A 356 -17.03 -8.13 0.31
N ASN A 357 -17.28 -9.45 0.22
CA ASN A 357 -16.68 -10.46 1.08
C ASN A 357 -15.87 -11.41 0.21
N ARG A 358 -14.56 -11.48 0.41
CA ARG A 358 -13.66 -12.33 -0.38
C ARG A 358 -12.80 -13.18 0.54
N TRP A 359 -12.84 -14.50 0.31
CA TRP A 359 -12.01 -15.50 0.97
C TRP A 359 -11.04 -16.10 -0.01
N LYS A 360 -9.81 -16.30 0.42
CA LYS A 360 -8.78 -17.00 -0.33
C LYS A 360 -8.10 -18.02 0.57
N PHE A 361 -7.98 -19.24 0.09
CA PHE A 361 -7.24 -20.31 0.73
C PHE A 361 -6.16 -20.78 -0.22
N PHE A 362 -4.98 -21.04 0.28
CA PHE A 362 -3.87 -21.49 -0.55
C PHE A 362 -3.04 -22.56 0.14
N LEU A 363 -2.52 -23.46 -0.68
CA LEU A 363 -1.58 -24.50 -0.31
C LEU A 363 -0.47 -24.50 -1.38
N ALA A 364 0.77 -24.37 -0.97
CA ALA A 364 1.92 -24.34 -1.87
C ALA A 364 3.04 -25.20 -1.32
N GLN A 365 3.75 -25.90 -2.19
CA GLN A 365 4.90 -26.70 -1.87
C GLN A 365 6.08 -26.30 -2.72
N GLU A 366 7.23 -26.10 -2.09
CA GLU A 366 8.50 -25.80 -2.75
C GLU A 366 9.52 -26.87 -2.38
N HIS A 367 10.21 -27.41 -3.39
CA HIS A 367 11.30 -28.36 -3.24
C HIS A 367 12.58 -27.80 -3.85
N ASN A 368 13.64 -27.78 -3.08
CA ASN A 368 14.99 -27.58 -3.60
C ASN A 368 15.63 -28.95 -3.86
N LEU A 369 15.78 -29.28 -5.14
CA LEU A 369 16.30 -30.58 -5.57
C LEU A 369 17.85 -30.62 -5.62
N GLY A 370 18.52 -29.51 -5.24
CA GLY A 370 19.98 -29.37 -5.34
C GLY A 370 20.45 -29.04 -6.75
N ARG A 371 21.74 -28.71 -6.91
CA ARG A 371 22.38 -28.35 -8.19
C ARG A 371 21.69 -27.21 -8.96
N GLY A 372 21.01 -26.29 -8.24
CA GLY A 372 20.28 -25.16 -8.84
C GLY A 372 18.86 -25.50 -9.32
N TRP A 373 18.38 -26.72 -9.11
CA TRP A 373 17.03 -27.15 -9.49
C TRP A 373 15.99 -26.89 -8.39
N GLY A 374 14.87 -26.31 -8.76
CA GLY A 374 13.74 -26.11 -7.86
C GLY A 374 12.42 -26.50 -8.52
N LEU A 375 11.53 -27.07 -7.71
CA LEU A 375 10.15 -27.41 -8.12
C LEU A 375 9.20 -26.71 -7.16
N ASN A 376 8.17 -26.04 -7.70
CA ASN A 376 7.10 -25.45 -6.92
C ASN A 376 5.74 -25.84 -7.52
N TYR A 377 4.76 -26.13 -6.67
CA TYR A 377 3.40 -26.41 -7.07
C TYR A 377 2.42 -26.07 -5.97
N GLY A 378 1.17 -25.87 -6.33
CA GLY A 378 0.16 -25.52 -5.35
C GLY A 378 -1.22 -25.37 -5.91
N ALA A 379 -2.14 -25.10 -4.98
CA ALA A 379 -3.54 -24.83 -5.27
C ALA A 379 -4.00 -23.59 -4.54
N VAL A 380 -4.89 -22.82 -5.17
CA VAL A 380 -5.53 -21.66 -4.57
C VAL A 380 -7.01 -21.66 -4.89
N TYR A 381 -7.82 -21.55 -3.85
CA TYR A 381 -9.25 -21.37 -3.94
C TYR A 381 -9.63 -19.97 -3.48
N THR A 382 -10.35 -19.23 -4.31
CA THR A 382 -10.89 -17.91 -3.98
C THR A 382 -12.40 -17.91 -4.17
N THR A 383 -13.13 -17.38 -3.21
CA THR A 383 -14.56 -17.10 -3.35
C THR A 383 -14.85 -15.67 -2.96
N SER A 384 -15.64 -14.99 -3.78
CA SER A 384 -16.05 -13.59 -3.58
C SER A 384 -17.58 -13.49 -3.68
N ILE A 385 -18.15 -12.73 -2.78
CA ILE A 385 -19.56 -12.31 -2.84
C ILE A 385 -19.57 -10.80 -2.83
N ASP A 386 -20.10 -10.20 -3.89
CA ASP A 386 -20.29 -8.77 -4.06
C ASP A 386 -21.79 -8.49 -4.06
N HIS A 387 -22.22 -7.56 -3.21
CA HIS A 387 -23.54 -7.00 -3.17
C HIS A 387 -23.44 -5.51 -3.43
N SER A 388 -24.14 -5.03 -4.42
CA SER A 388 -24.26 -3.61 -4.68
C SER A 388 -25.72 -3.21 -4.91
N TYR A 389 -26.07 -2.03 -4.47
CA TYR A 389 -27.34 -1.41 -4.77
C TYR A 389 -27.17 0.06 -5.05
N GLN A 390 -28.07 0.61 -5.83
CA GLN A 390 -28.23 2.04 -6.09
C GLN A 390 -29.71 2.35 -6.16
N TYR A 391 -30.15 3.26 -5.29
CA TYR A 391 -31.52 3.70 -5.19
C TYR A 391 -31.60 5.19 -5.52
N TYR A 392 -32.63 5.56 -6.25
CA TYR A 392 -32.94 6.92 -6.63
C TYR A 392 -34.22 7.36 -5.97
N TYR A 393 -34.25 8.58 -5.43
CA TYR A 393 -35.37 9.20 -4.77
C TYR A 393 -35.61 10.55 -5.40
N ASP A 394 -36.87 10.85 -5.71
CA ASP A 394 -37.30 12.16 -6.14
C ASP A 394 -37.30 13.11 -4.92
N THR A 395 -36.66 14.28 -5.03
CA THR A 395 -36.57 15.25 -3.93
C THR A 395 -37.84 16.08 -3.78
N GLU A 396 -38.71 16.14 -4.80
CA GLU A 396 -39.97 16.89 -4.77
C GLU A 396 -41.14 16.11 -4.18
N LYS A 397 -41.02 14.76 -4.13
CA LYS A 397 -42.06 13.88 -3.61
C LYS A 397 -41.54 13.08 -2.40
N ASP A 398 -41.85 13.63 -1.24
CA ASP A 398 -41.68 12.95 0.09
C ASP A 398 -40.47 12.04 0.25
N ALA A 399 -39.60 12.38 1.16
CA ALA A 399 -38.39 11.62 1.59
C ALA A 399 -38.68 10.19 2.11
N GLY A 400 -39.46 9.41 1.43
CA GLY A 400 -39.85 8.08 1.83
C GLY A 400 -40.40 7.18 0.72
N THR A 401 -40.72 7.72 -0.45
CA THR A 401 -41.23 6.92 -1.55
C THR A 401 -40.11 6.66 -2.55
N LYS A 402 -39.72 5.42 -2.72
CA LYS A 402 -38.81 5.01 -3.81
C LYS A 402 -39.41 5.51 -5.11
N ALA A 403 -38.63 6.21 -5.91
CA ALA A 403 -39.06 6.79 -7.16
C ALA A 403 -39.70 5.73 -8.05
N GLY A 404 -41.02 5.84 -8.23
CA GLY A 404 -41.74 5.13 -9.25
C GLY A 404 -41.90 6.07 -10.43
N VAL A 405 -41.17 5.79 -11.51
CA VAL A 405 -41.32 6.35 -12.84
C VAL A 405 -41.64 7.88 -12.90
N SER A 406 -40.64 8.69 -12.62
CA SER A 406 -40.54 10.05 -13.11
C SER A 406 -39.72 10.03 -14.40
N THR A 407 -40.17 10.67 -15.45
CA THR A 407 -39.43 10.81 -16.71
C THR A 407 -38.11 11.52 -16.43
N GLY A 408 -36.99 10.76 -16.44
CA GLY A 408 -35.62 11.28 -16.24
C GLY A 408 -34.84 10.72 -15.04
N ILE A 409 -35.47 10.07 -14.07
CA ILE A 409 -34.79 9.42 -12.96
C ILE A 409 -34.50 7.96 -13.35
N PRO A 410 -33.22 7.49 -13.21
CA PRO A 410 -32.89 6.10 -13.51
C PRO A 410 -33.59 5.09 -12.60
N ASP A 411 -33.75 3.87 -13.10
CA ASP A 411 -34.34 2.78 -12.31
C ASP A 411 -33.45 2.37 -11.14
N ASN A 412 -34.07 1.98 -10.05
CA ASN A 412 -33.38 1.40 -8.92
C ASN A 412 -32.67 0.09 -9.32
N MET A 413 -31.46 -0.10 -8.84
CA MET A 413 -30.63 -1.23 -9.22
C MET A 413 -30.13 -1.97 -7.98
N GLN A 414 -30.22 -3.28 -8.02
CA GLN A 414 -29.57 -4.13 -7.02
C GLN A 414 -28.89 -5.31 -7.73
N SER A 415 -27.68 -5.62 -7.37
CA SER A 415 -26.95 -6.74 -7.92
C SER A 415 -26.28 -7.60 -6.83
N ARG A 416 -26.20 -8.89 -7.09
CA ARG A 416 -25.42 -9.83 -6.28
C ARG A 416 -24.60 -10.70 -7.21
N ARG A 417 -23.27 -10.58 -7.10
CA ARG A 417 -22.31 -11.38 -7.86
C ARG A 417 -21.58 -12.33 -6.95
N ARG A 418 -21.56 -13.61 -7.30
CA ARG A 418 -20.74 -14.62 -6.65
C ARG A 418 -19.72 -15.16 -7.64
N GLU A 419 -18.47 -15.12 -7.25
CA GLU A 419 -17.34 -15.63 -8.03
C GLU A 419 -16.60 -16.70 -7.23
N GLN A 420 -16.16 -17.75 -7.92
CA GLN A 420 -15.36 -18.82 -7.37
C GLN A 420 -14.25 -19.14 -8.36
N THR A 421 -13.03 -19.19 -7.89
CA THR A 421 -11.86 -19.52 -8.71
C THR A 421 -11.07 -20.61 -8.01
N LEU A 422 -10.76 -21.67 -8.73
CA LEU A 422 -9.85 -22.72 -8.31
C LEU A 422 -8.68 -22.75 -9.29
N ASN A 423 -7.49 -22.49 -8.78
CA ASN A 423 -6.27 -22.43 -9.56
C ASN A 423 -5.28 -23.48 -9.06
N PHE A 424 -4.73 -24.27 -10.00
CA PHE A 424 -3.62 -25.17 -9.76
C PHE A 424 -2.42 -24.69 -10.57
N TYR A 425 -1.24 -24.70 -9.99
CA TYR A 425 -0.02 -24.35 -10.69
C TYR A 425 1.11 -25.32 -10.37
N ALA A 426 2.01 -25.46 -11.32
CA ALA A 426 3.30 -26.15 -11.16
C ALA A 426 4.37 -25.33 -11.90
N GLY A 427 5.52 -25.17 -11.28
CA GLY A 427 6.65 -24.44 -11.83
C GLY A 427 7.95 -25.16 -11.53
N PHE A 428 8.88 -24.96 -12.43
CA PHE A 428 10.22 -25.51 -12.39
C PHE A 428 11.20 -24.37 -12.63
N ASN A 429 12.25 -24.33 -11.85
CA ASN A 429 13.33 -23.37 -12.03
C ASN A 429 14.68 -24.06 -11.98
N GLU A 430 15.60 -23.62 -12.81
CA GLU A 430 16.98 -24.09 -12.87
C GLU A 430 17.93 -22.90 -12.98
N SER A 431 18.99 -22.91 -12.17
CA SER A 431 20.05 -21.90 -12.22
C SER A 431 21.32 -22.52 -12.77
N PHE A 432 21.81 -21.97 -13.90
CA PHE A 432 23.03 -22.39 -14.59
C PHE A 432 24.17 -21.42 -14.26
N GLY A 433 24.95 -21.69 -13.21
CA GLY A 433 26.01 -20.79 -12.75
C GLY A 433 25.48 -19.46 -12.20
N ASP A 434 26.30 -18.42 -12.25
CA ASP A 434 26.00 -17.15 -11.56
C ASP A 434 25.03 -16.22 -12.31
N ASN A 435 24.86 -16.38 -13.65
CA ASN A 435 24.18 -15.38 -14.49
C ASN A 435 23.11 -15.96 -15.42
N ARG A 436 22.76 -17.23 -15.33
CA ARG A 436 21.73 -17.82 -16.21
C ARG A 436 20.72 -18.60 -15.38
N SER A 437 19.45 -18.38 -15.64
CA SER A 437 18.37 -19.14 -15.04
C SER A 437 17.26 -19.42 -16.07
N LEU A 438 16.61 -20.56 -15.92
CA LEU A 438 15.39 -20.93 -16.64
C LEU A 438 14.27 -21.06 -15.61
N ASP A 439 13.16 -20.39 -15.84
CA ASP A 439 11.92 -20.54 -15.06
C ASP A 439 10.79 -20.90 -16.02
N ALA A 440 10.15 -22.04 -15.81
CA ALA A 440 9.02 -22.48 -16.58
C ALA A 440 7.87 -22.84 -15.64
N SER A 441 6.67 -22.36 -15.92
CA SER A 441 5.51 -22.64 -15.09
C SER A 441 4.23 -22.80 -15.91
N LEU A 442 3.32 -23.63 -15.38
CA LEU A 442 2.00 -23.87 -15.93
C LEU A 442 0.96 -23.61 -14.84
N ALA A 443 -0.15 -22.98 -15.19
CA ALA A 443 -1.31 -22.82 -14.32
C ALA A 443 -2.58 -23.22 -15.05
N VAL A 444 -3.49 -23.86 -14.33
CA VAL A 444 -4.85 -24.21 -14.78
C VAL A 444 -5.84 -23.55 -13.82
N GLU A 445 -6.75 -22.79 -14.39
CA GLU A 445 -7.73 -22.03 -13.64
C GLU A 445 -9.15 -22.48 -14.02
N HIS A 446 -9.95 -22.84 -13.02
CA HIS A 446 -11.38 -23.04 -13.17
C HIS A 446 -12.10 -21.85 -12.53
N TYR A 447 -12.89 -21.15 -13.34
CA TYR A 447 -13.63 -19.96 -12.94
C TYR A 447 -15.14 -20.20 -13.06
N LYS A 448 -15.88 -19.83 -12.00
CA LYS A 448 -17.34 -19.87 -11.97
C LYS A 448 -17.86 -18.53 -11.46
N THR A 449 -18.78 -17.92 -12.21
CA THR A 449 -19.49 -16.71 -11.79
C THR A 449 -20.98 -16.91 -11.84
N CYS A 450 -21.68 -16.28 -10.91
CA CYS A 450 -23.14 -16.17 -10.90
C CYS A 450 -23.51 -14.72 -10.61
N LEU A 451 -24.28 -14.13 -11.48
CA LEU A 451 -24.80 -12.76 -11.34
C LEU A 451 -26.31 -12.83 -11.22
N LEU A 452 -26.85 -12.26 -10.16
CA LEU A 452 -28.27 -12.03 -9.95
C LEU A 452 -28.49 -10.51 -10.04
N TYR A 453 -29.42 -10.12 -10.90
CA TYR A 453 -29.82 -8.75 -11.12
C TYR A 453 -31.29 -8.62 -10.75
N THR A 454 -31.63 -7.56 -10.00
CA THR A 454 -33.02 -7.16 -9.74
C THR A 454 -33.11 -5.67 -9.97
N SER A 455 -34.00 -5.28 -10.85
CA SER A 455 -34.43 -3.91 -11.06
C SER A 455 -35.61 -3.57 -10.15
#